data_e3fbcf78ba06f92f990f67ecaff0ab8b
#
_entry.id   e3fbcf78ba06f92f990f67ecaff0ab8b
#
_cell.length_a   1.000
_cell.length_b   1.000
_cell.length_c   1.000
_cell.angle_alpha   90.00
_cell.angle_beta   90.00
_cell.angle_gamma   90.00
#
_symmetry.space_group_name_H-M   'P 1'
#
loop_
_entity.id
_entity.type
_entity.pdbx_description
1 polymer ?
#
loop_
_entity_poly.entity_id
_entity_poly.type
_entity_poly.pdbx_seq_one_letter_code
_entity_poly.pdbx_strand_id
1 'polypeptide(L)'
;MCIRDRHKYLESYIEGIGYEDLTDTGKQAKAMAEKVIEIGLAPVDEYYGSEVTMYYPGLYAGQTDLVCMHNGVDAIVDFKQSNRPKKKEWIEDYYLQIAAYAMAHDYVHKSTIQKGVIMVCTPDLYYQEFVIEGAELRQYKHKFLKRLDMYHELKFDEKEQYNSEKENEEYLKELQEKL
;
A
#
# COMPACT_ATOMS: atom_id res chain seq x y z
N MET A 1 18.11 -9.20 0.04
CA MET A 1 17.20 -9.41 -1.10
C MET A 1 16.37 -8.17 -1.30
N CYS A 2 16.31 -7.63 -2.51
CA CYS A 2 15.58 -6.41 -2.80
C CYS A 2 14.09 -6.72 -3.00
N ILE A 3 13.22 -6.06 -2.23
CA ILE A 3 11.74 -6.19 -2.35
C ILE A 3 11.31 -5.85 -3.79
N ARG A 4 11.97 -4.89 -4.40
CA ARG A 4 11.71 -4.41 -5.77
C ARG A 4 11.82 -5.52 -6.83
N ASP A 5 12.75 -6.46 -6.68
CA ASP A 5 13.01 -7.49 -7.71
C ASP A 5 11.84 -8.47 -7.82
N ARG A 6 11.22 -8.87 -6.68
CA ARG A 6 10.06 -9.75 -6.70
C ARG A 6 8.82 -9.07 -7.27
N HIS A 7 8.55 -7.80 -6.91
CA HIS A 7 7.43 -7.03 -7.47
C HIS A 7 7.57 -6.95 -8.99
N LYS A 8 8.78 -6.72 -9.49
CA LYS A 8 9.04 -6.67 -10.92
C LYS A 8 8.77 -7.98 -11.66
N TYR A 9 9.01 -9.14 -11.05
CA TYR A 9 8.59 -10.43 -11.62
C TYR A 9 7.08 -10.58 -11.67
N LEU A 10 6.36 -10.18 -10.60
CA LEU A 10 4.90 -10.25 -10.53
C LEU A 10 4.26 -9.28 -11.52
N GLU A 11 4.70 -8.02 -11.56
CA GLU A 11 4.28 -7.02 -12.53
C GLU A 11 4.46 -7.53 -13.96
N SER A 12 5.67 -8.00 -14.29
CA SER A 12 5.98 -8.52 -15.63
C SER A 12 5.12 -9.73 -16.01
N TYR A 13 4.78 -10.59 -15.07
CA TYR A 13 3.87 -11.71 -15.30
C TYR A 13 2.45 -11.21 -15.60
N ILE A 14 1.94 -10.28 -14.80
CA ILE A 14 0.58 -9.72 -14.96
C ILE A 14 0.47 -8.98 -16.30
N GLU A 15 1.50 -8.25 -16.70
CA GLU A 15 1.54 -7.49 -17.96
C GLU A 15 1.87 -8.34 -19.19
N GLY A 16 2.24 -9.61 -19.00
CA GLY A 16 2.65 -10.50 -20.08
C GLY A 16 3.99 -10.14 -20.70
N ILE A 17 4.85 -9.42 -19.96
CA ILE A 17 6.18 -8.98 -20.37
C ILE A 17 7.22 -9.93 -19.78
N GLY A 18 8.26 -10.28 -20.57
CA GLY A 18 9.36 -11.08 -20.06
C GLY A 18 10.29 -10.26 -19.15
N TYR A 19 10.62 -10.78 -17.99
CA TYR A 19 11.65 -10.23 -17.10
C TYR A 19 12.55 -11.37 -16.57
N GLU A 20 13.86 -11.18 -16.61
CA GLU A 20 14.81 -12.14 -16.09
C GLU A 20 16.00 -11.43 -15.42
N ASP A 21 16.32 -11.85 -14.19
CA ASP A 21 17.51 -11.46 -13.45
C ASP A 21 18.28 -12.74 -13.07
N LEU A 22 19.46 -12.92 -13.65
CA LEU A 22 20.28 -14.12 -13.50
C LEU A 22 21.15 -14.10 -12.23
N THR A 23 21.14 -13.04 -11.45
CA THR A 23 21.83 -12.99 -10.17
C THR A 23 21.20 -13.96 -9.16
N ASP A 24 21.94 -14.37 -8.14
CA ASP A 24 21.39 -15.26 -7.11
C ASP A 24 20.22 -14.62 -6.36
N THR A 25 20.26 -13.30 -6.16
CA THR A 25 19.14 -12.53 -5.60
C THR A 25 17.94 -12.55 -6.54
N GLY A 26 18.17 -12.35 -7.85
CA GLY A 26 17.11 -12.40 -8.86
C GLY A 26 16.45 -13.78 -8.96
N LYS A 27 17.24 -14.86 -8.93
CA LYS A 27 16.73 -16.23 -8.92
C LYS A 27 15.84 -16.51 -7.70
N GLN A 28 16.27 -16.04 -6.52
CA GLN A 28 15.44 -16.18 -5.30
C GLN A 28 14.15 -15.38 -5.40
N ALA A 29 14.22 -14.13 -5.89
CA ALA A 29 13.05 -13.28 -6.13
C ALA A 29 12.08 -13.93 -7.12
N LYS A 30 12.60 -14.52 -8.20
CA LYS A 30 11.82 -15.28 -9.19
C LYS A 30 11.08 -16.45 -8.54
N ALA A 31 11.79 -17.30 -7.78
CA ALA A 31 11.16 -18.44 -7.11
C ALA A 31 10.03 -18.03 -6.16
N MET A 32 10.19 -16.92 -5.42
CA MET A 32 9.13 -16.37 -4.56
C MET A 32 7.97 -15.81 -5.38
N ALA A 33 8.24 -15.14 -6.50
CA ALA A 33 7.19 -14.65 -7.40
C ALA A 33 6.41 -15.81 -8.03
N GLU A 34 7.10 -16.84 -8.52
CA GLU A 34 6.48 -18.06 -9.06
C GLU A 34 5.55 -18.72 -8.04
N LYS A 35 5.92 -18.71 -6.76
CA LYS A 35 5.07 -19.23 -5.68
C LYS A 35 3.80 -18.40 -5.46
N VAL A 36 3.91 -17.08 -5.54
CA VAL A 36 2.75 -16.17 -5.48
C VAL A 36 1.86 -16.36 -6.72
N ILE A 37 2.46 -16.48 -7.90
CA ILE A 37 1.72 -16.71 -9.16
C ILE A 37 0.95 -18.03 -9.09
N GLU A 38 1.63 -19.11 -8.70
CA GLU A 38 1.04 -20.46 -8.66
C GLU A 38 -0.15 -20.56 -7.70
N ILE A 39 -0.07 -19.92 -6.54
CA ILE A 39 -1.08 -20.06 -5.47
C ILE A 39 -1.94 -18.82 -5.36
N GLY A 40 -1.32 -17.64 -5.25
CA GLY A 40 -2.00 -16.38 -4.93
C GLY A 40 -2.75 -15.79 -6.11
N LEU A 41 -2.21 -15.91 -7.32
CA LEU A 41 -2.86 -15.40 -8.53
C LEU A 41 -3.79 -16.44 -9.19
N ALA A 42 -3.77 -17.69 -8.76
CA ALA A 42 -4.69 -18.72 -9.29
C ALA A 42 -6.18 -18.35 -9.14
N PRO A 43 -6.63 -17.69 -8.04
CA PRO A 43 -8.01 -17.24 -7.88
C PRO A 43 -8.35 -15.93 -8.61
N VAL A 44 -7.43 -15.34 -9.37
CA VAL A 44 -7.68 -14.10 -10.11
C VAL A 44 -8.37 -14.42 -11.43
N ASP A 45 -9.61 -13.96 -11.56
CA ASP A 45 -10.44 -14.17 -12.74
C ASP A 45 -10.11 -13.16 -13.87
N GLU A 46 -9.81 -11.91 -13.47
CA GLU A 46 -9.52 -10.81 -14.40
C GLU A 46 -8.55 -9.79 -13.79
N TYR A 47 -7.56 -9.37 -14.56
CA TYR A 47 -6.59 -8.32 -14.17
C TYR A 47 -7.07 -6.98 -14.71
N TYR A 48 -7.33 -6.01 -13.81
CA TYR A 48 -7.76 -4.66 -14.21
C TYR A 48 -6.58 -3.70 -14.36
N GLY A 49 -5.56 -3.84 -13.53
CA GLY A 49 -4.35 -3.03 -13.62
C GLY A 49 -3.27 -3.44 -12.61
N SER A 50 -2.03 -3.30 -13.05
CA SER A 50 -0.81 -3.47 -12.26
C SER A 50 -0.23 -2.10 -11.90
N GLU A 51 0.40 -1.95 -10.72
CA GLU A 51 1.03 -0.71 -10.26
C GLU A 51 0.12 0.53 -10.37
N VAL A 52 -1.15 0.37 -10.00
CA VAL A 52 -2.19 1.39 -10.20
C VAL A 52 -2.02 2.54 -9.22
N THR A 53 -1.70 3.73 -9.75
CA THR A 53 -1.63 4.95 -8.97
C THR A 53 -3.02 5.53 -8.74
N MET A 54 -3.32 5.91 -7.52
CA MET A 54 -4.61 6.46 -7.13
C MET A 54 -4.47 7.54 -6.06
N TYR A 55 -5.49 8.35 -5.90
CA TYR A 55 -5.50 9.42 -4.91
C TYR A 55 -6.90 9.67 -4.34
N TYR A 56 -6.92 10.20 -3.14
CA TYR A 56 -8.11 10.81 -2.57
C TYR A 56 -7.86 12.32 -2.43
N PRO A 57 -8.62 13.19 -3.11
CA PRO A 57 -8.29 14.60 -3.25
C PRO A 57 -8.05 15.31 -1.93
N GLY A 58 -6.91 16.00 -1.84
CA GLY A 58 -6.50 16.77 -0.66
C GLY A 58 -6.10 15.96 0.57
N LEU A 59 -6.22 14.63 0.54
CA LEU A 59 -5.98 13.79 1.70
C LEU A 59 -4.74 12.90 1.55
N TYR A 60 -4.69 12.05 0.53
CA TYR A 60 -3.57 11.14 0.30
C TYR A 60 -3.49 10.65 -1.14
N ALA A 61 -2.33 10.09 -1.49
CA ALA A 61 -2.10 9.37 -2.74
C ALA A 61 -1.32 8.08 -2.45
N GLY A 62 -1.38 7.13 -3.36
CA GLY A 62 -0.65 5.88 -3.25
C GLY A 62 -0.70 5.07 -4.53
N GLN A 63 -0.05 3.90 -4.49
CA GLN A 63 0.02 2.96 -5.59
C GLN A 63 -0.21 1.56 -5.02
N THR A 64 -1.10 0.79 -5.64
CA THR A 64 -1.34 -0.61 -5.31
C THR A 64 -0.70 -1.53 -6.33
N ASP A 65 -0.23 -2.68 -5.90
CA ASP A 65 0.44 -3.62 -6.78
C ASP A 65 -0.50 -4.21 -7.84
N LEU A 66 -1.77 -4.48 -7.47
CA LEU A 66 -2.74 -5.07 -8.39
C LEU A 66 -4.18 -4.68 -8.03
N VAL A 67 -4.98 -4.39 -9.07
CA VAL A 67 -6.44 -4.33 -9.01
C VAL A 67 -6.98 -5.44 -9.91
N CYS A 68 -7.89 -6.27 -9.39
CA CYS A 68 -8.37 -7.45 -10.11
C CYS A 68 -9.76 -7.91 -9.64
N MET A 69 -10.33 -8.83 -10.39
CA MET A 69 -11.41 -9.69 -9.89
C MET A 69 -10.79 -10.93 -9.25
N HIS A 70 -11.04 -11.15 -7.98
CA HIS A 70 -10.51 -12.28 -7.21
C HIS A 70 -11.65 -13.13 -6.66
N ASN A 71 -11.82 -14.35 -7.18
CA ASN A 71 -12.98 -15.22 -6.91
C ASN A 71 -14.31 -14.48 -7.14
N GLY A 72 -14.46 -13.83 -8.29
CA GLY A 72 -15.68 -13.12 -8.67
C GLY A 72 -15.97 -11.81 -7.92
N VAL A 73 -15.00 -11.27 -7.15
CA VAL A 73 -15.17 -10.04 -6.35
C VAL A 73 -14.04 -9.05 -6.64
N ASP A 74 -14.40 -7.78 -6.88
CA ASP A 74 -13.43 -6.72 -7.11
C ASP A 74 -12.55 -6.49 -5.89
N ALA A 75 -11.24 -6.59 -6.10
CA ALA A 75 -10.24 -6.62 -5.06
C ALA A 75 -9.03 -5.70 -5.32
N ILE A 76 -8.49 -5.16 -4.24
CA ILE A 76 -7.14 -4.61 -4.18
C ILE A 76 -6.21 -5.70 -3.63
N VAL A 77 -5.12 -5.94 -4.32
CA VAL A 77 -4.08 -6.91 -3.91
C VAL A 77 -2.78 -6.20 -3.66
N ASP A 78 -2.09 -6.57 -2.60
CA ASP A 78 -0.80 -6.04 -2.23
C ASP A 78 0.18 -7.18 -1.93
N PHE A 79 1.35 -7.15 -2.59
CA PHE A 79 2.37 -8.18 -2.47
C PHE A 79 3.38 -7.80 -1.40
N LYS A 80 3.47 -8.59 -0.35
CA LYS A 80 4.39 -8.35 0.76
C LYS A 80 5.47 -9.43 0.86
N GLN A 81 6.68 -9.00 1.14
CA GLN A 81 7.78 -9.87 1.49
C GLN A 81 7.99 -9.87 3.00
N SER A 82 8.29 -11.05 3.53
CA SER A 82 8.67 -11.20 4.93
C SER A 82 9.73 -12.27 5.08
N ASN A 83 10.68 -12.07 5.99
CA ASN A 83 11.67 -13.09 6.32
C ASN A 83 11.10 -14.22 7.18
N ARG A 84 9.89 -14.06 7.72
CA ARG A 84 9.21 -15.03 8.57
C ARG A 84 7.70 -14.97 8.31
N PRO A 85 6.98 -16.06 8.55
CA PRO A 85 5.53 -16.07 8.52
C PRO A 85 4.93 -14.97 9.40
N LYS A 86 3.85 -14.35 8.92
CA LYS A 86 3.13 -13.29 9.63
C LYS A 86 1.94 -13.84 10.38
N LYS A 87 1.56 -13.17 11.46
CA LYS A 87 0.27 -13.36 12.13
C LYS A 87 -0.65 -12.19 11.78
N LYS A 88 -1.96 -12.46 11.76
CA LYS A 88 -2.97 -11.45 11.42
C LYS A 88 -2.86 -10.18 12.28
N GLU A 89 -2.53 -10.34 13.56
CA GLU A 89 -2.42 -9.23 14.51
C GLU A 89 -1.20 -8.34 14.27
N TRP A 90 -0.22 -8.80 13.48
CA TRP A 90 1.03 -8.05 13.22
C TRP A 90 1.00 -7.23 11.95
N ILE A 91 -0.07 -7.32 11.17
CA ILE A 91 -0.15 -6.72 9.84
C ILE A 91 -1.30 -5.71 9.72
N GLU A 92 -1.71 -5.10 10.83
CA GLU A 92 -2.78 -4.09 10.81
C GLU A 92 -2.48 -2.95 9.85
N ASP A 93 -1.22 -2.52 9.75
CA ASP A 93 -0.82 -1.46 8.83
C ASP A 93 -1.01 -1.85 7.35
N TYR A 94 -0.88 -3.13 7.00
CA TYR A 94 -1.18 -3.60 5.64
C TYR A 94 -2.68 -3.54 5.35
N TYR A 95 -3.53 -3.86 6.33
CA TYR A 95 -4.98 -3.71 6.18
C TYR A 95 -5.42 -2.26 6.05
N LEU A 96 -4.78 -1.36 6.80
CA LEU A 96 -5.01 0.09 6.67
C LEU A 96 -4.59 0.61 5.29
N GLN A 97 -3.48 0.13 4.76
CA GLN A 97 -3.00 0.46 3.42
C GLN A 97 -3.99 -0.01 2.34
N ILE A 98 -4.44 -1.26 2.41
CA ILE A 98 -5.47 -1.81 1.51
C ILE A 98 -6.77 -0.99 1.59
N ALA A 99 -7.22 -0.65 2.79
CA ALA A 99 -8.42 0.13 2.98
C ALA A 99 -8.32 1.55 2.38
N ALA A 100 -7.16 2.19 2.53
CA ALA A 100 -6.87 3.47 1.89
C ALA A 100 -6.92 3.35 0.36
N TYR A 101 -6.27 2.35 -0.21
CA TYR A 101 -6.27 2.11 -1.64
C TYR A 101 -7.67 1.81 -2.18
N ALA A 102 -8.46 1.00 -1.48
CA ALA A 102 -9.84 0.73 -1.87
C ALA A 102 -10.68 2.01 -1.93
N MET A 103 -10.59 2.90 -0.92
CA MET A 103 -11.31 4.17 -0.92
C MET A 103 -10.85 5.11 -2.05
N ALA A 104 -9.54 5.20 -2.29
CA ALA A 104 -8.99 6.03 -3.36
C ALA A 104 -9.39 5.51 -4.75
N HIS A 105 -9.35 4.19 -4.96
CA HIS A 105 -9.80 3.55 -6.19
C HIS A 105 -11.29 3.78 -6.44
N ASP A 106 -12.13 3.58 -5.41
CA ASP A 106 -13.57 3.84 -5.49
C ASP A 106 -13.86 5.29 -5.86
N TYR A 107 -13.08 6.24 -5.31
CA TYR A 107 -13.22 7.65 -5.65
C TYR A 107 -12.86 7.96 -7.11
N VAL A 108 -11.68 7.51 -7.56
CA VAL A 108 -11.15 7.84 -8.90
C VAL A 108 -11.94 7.14 -10.00
N HIS A 109 -12.21 5.85 -9.84
CA HIS A 109 -12.78 4.99 -10.88
C HIS A 109 -14.30 4.77 -10.73
N LYS A 110 -14.93 5.35 -9.70
CA LYS A 110 -16.36 5.14 -9.37
C LYS A 110 -16.71 3.68 -9.21
N SER A 111 -15.77 2.91 -8.70
CA SER A 111 -15.87 1.48 -8.42
C SER A 111 -16.43 1.22 -7.02
N THR A 112 -16.52 -0.04 -6.66
CA THR A 112 -16.87 -0.48 -5.30
C THR A 112 -16.01 -1.67 -4.94
N ILE A 113 -14.81 -1.41 -4.47
CA ILE A 113 -13.90 -2.46 -3.99
C ILE A 113 -14.45 -3.08 -2.71
N GLN A 114 -14.64 -4.39 -2.74
CA GLN A 114 -15.26 -5.15 -1.65
C GLN A 114 -14.29 -6.06 -0.91
N LYS A 115 -13.12 -6.31 -1.48
CA LYS A 115 -12.11 -7.23 -0.96
C LYS A 115 -10.72 -6.60 -0.98
N GLY A 116 -9.94 -6.90 0.03
CA GLY A 116 -8.51 -6.65 0.08
C GLY A 116 -7.75 -7.95 0.33
N VAL A 117 -6.69 -8.18 -0.43
CA VAL A 117 -5.88 -9.40 -0.35
C VAL A 117 -4.42 -9.01 -0.15
N ILE A 118 -3.79 -9.59 0.85
CA ILE A 118 -2.35 -9.42 1.12
C ILE A 118 -1.69 -10.76 0.90
N MET A 119 -0.81 -10.83 -0.09
CA MET A 119 -0.07 -12.02 -0.45
C MET A 119 1.36 -11.93 0.05
N VAL A 120 1.73 -12.79 0.97
CA VAL A 120 3.07 -12.80 1.60
C VAL A 120 3.81 -14.07 1.18
N CYS A 121 5.04 -13.91 0.71
CA CYS A 121 5.93 -15.04 0.47
C CYS A 121 7.26 -14.82 1.20
N THR A 122 7.75 -15.86 1.88
CA THR A 122 9.02 -15.85 2.57
C THR A 122 10.15 -16.45 1.71
N PRO A 123 11.45 -16.21 2.01
CA PRO A 123 12.57 -16.75 1.24
C PRO A 123 12.62 -18.27 1.17
N ASP A 124 12.04 -18.97 2.13
CA ASP A 124 11.88 -20.44 2.15
C ASP A 124 10.63 -20.92 1.39
N LEU A 125 10.04 -20.02 0.58
CA LEU A 125 8.88 -20.27 -0.29
C LEU A 125 7.58 -20.60 0.46
N TYR A 126 7.47 -20.18 1.73
CA TYR A 126 6.23 -20.30 2.46
C TYR A 126 5.28 -19.17 2.07
N TYR A 127 4.14 -19.53 1.47
CA TYR A 127 3.10 -18.60 1.05
C TYR A 127 2.03 -18.42 2.13
N GLN A 128 1.59 -17.18 2.34
CA GLN A 128 0.44 -16.85 3.16
C GLN A 128 -0.45 -15.83 2.45
N GLU A 129 -1.74 -15.99 2.63
CA GLU A 129 -2.73 -15.05 2.16
C GLU A 129 -3.56 -14.53 3.32
N PHE A 130 -3.80 -13.22 3.33
CA PHE A 130 -4.67 -12.59 4.30
C PHE A 130 -5.73 -11.79 3.55
N VAL A 131 -6.99 -12.13 3.79
CA VAL A 131 -8.14 -11.51 3.14
C VAL A 131 -8.93 -10.71 4.15
N ILE A 132 -9.34 -9.51 3.76
CA ILE A 132 -10.32 -8.69 4.47
C ILE A 132 -11.43 -8.32 3.49
N GLU A 133 -12.69 -8.48 3.91
CA GLU A 133 -13.85 -8.17 3.07
C GLU A 133 -15.07 -7.74 3.90
N GLY A 134 -16.07 -7.22 3.26
CA GLY A 134 -17.35 -6.89 3.87
C GLY A 134 -17.21 -5.96 5.08
N ALA A 135 -17.65 -6.41 6.25
CA ALA A 135 -17.63 -5.62 7.48
C ALA A 135 -16.20 -5.32 7.97
N GLU A 136 -15.27 -6.26 7.81
CA GLU A 136 -13.88 -6.10 8.22
C GLU A 136 -13.17 -5.02 7.39
N LEU A 137 -13.32 -5.03 6.07
CA LEU A 137 -12.79 -3.98 5.20
C LEU A 137 -13.36 -2.60 5.56
N ARG A 138 -14.67 -2.51 5.84
CA ARG A 138 -15.30 -1.25 6.29
C ARG A 138 -14.71 -0.76 7.62
N GLN A 139 -14.41 -1.65 8.56
CA GLN A 139 -13.78 -1.26 9.83
C GLN A 139 -12.38 -0.68 9.59
N TYR A 140 -11.58 -1.27 8.69
CA TYR A 140 -10.25 -0.74 8.35
C TYR A 140 -10.34 0.59 7.59
N LYS A 141 -11.34 0.78 6.70
CA LYS A 141 -11.62 2.10 6.09
C LYS A 141 -11.85 3.17 7.17
N HIS A 142 -12.67 2.90 8.18
CA HIS A 142 -12.89 3.83 9.30
C HIS A 142 -11.64 4.04 10.18
N LYS A 143 -10.88 2.99 10.47
CA LYS A 143 -9.63 3.12 11.24
C LYS A 143 -8.60 3.97 10.50
N PHE A 144 -8.48 3.79 9.19
CA PHE A 144 -7.58 4.59 8.37
C PHE A 144 -7.97 6.07 8.39
N LEU A 145 -9.24 6.40 8.21
CA LEU A 145 -9.72 7.79 8.28
C LEU A 145 -9.41 8.43 9.64
N LYS A 146 -9.63 7.74 10.75
CA LYS A 146 -9.25 8.25 12.08
C LYS A 146 -7.74 8.53 12.19
N ARG A 147 -6.89 7.63 11.67
CA ARG A 147 -5.43 7.84 11.66
C ARG A 147 -5.04 9.03 10.79
N LEU A 148 -5.72 9.22 9.68
CA LEU A 148 -5.53 10.36 8.78
C LEU A 148 -5.91 11.69 9.45
N ASP A 149 -7.06 11.74 10.16
CA ASP A 149 -7.47 12.92 10.93
C ASP A 149 -6.41 13.28 11.97
N MET A 150 -5.95 12.32 12.76
CA MET A 150 -4.87 12.54 13.75
C MET A 150 -3.59 13.07 13.10
N TYR A 151 -3.21 12.58 11.92
CA TYR A 151 -2.06 13.07 11.19
C TYR A 151 -2.23 14.54 10.77
N HIS A 152 -3.41 14.90 10.28
CA HIS A 152 -3.69 16.27 9.87
C HIS A 152 -3.74 17.24 11.06
N GLU A 153 -4.31 16.83 12.20
CA GLU A 153 -4.28 17.61 13.44
C GLU A 153 -2.85 17.90 13.89
N LEU A 154 -1.99 16.85 13.98
CA LEU A 154 -0.58 17.02 14.35
C LEU A 154 0.18 17.95 13.38
N LYS A 155 -0.08 17.87 12.08
CA LYS A 155 0.55 18.71 11.07
C LYS A 155 0.05 20.17 11.12
N PHE A 156 -1.18 20.37 11.52
CA PHE A 156 -1.72 21.71 11.72
C PHE A 156 -1.02 22.40 12.91
N ASP A 157 -0.93 21.70 14.04
CA ASP A 157 -0.26 22.20 15.25
C ASP A 157 1.22 22.52 14.98
N GLU A 158 1.96 21.65 14.26
CA GLU A 158 3.35 21.89 13.87
C GLU A 158 3.50 23.18 13.01
N LYS A 159 2.56 23.41 12.07
CA LYS A 159 2.58 24.62 11.23
C LYS A 159 2.27 25.90 12.01
N GLU A 160 1.31 25.85 12.92
CA GLU A 160 0.99 26.98 13.78
C GLU A 160 2.18 27.35 14.68
N GLN A 161 2.81 26.36 15.29
CA GLN A 161 4.00 26.55 16.11
C GLN A 161 5.16 27.16 15.28
N TYR A 162 5.44 26.62 14.09
CA TYR A 162 6.49 27.12 13.20
C TYR A 162 6.22 28.58 12.76
N ASN A 163 5.00 28.92 12.41
CA ASN A 163 4.62 30.27 12.02
C ASN A 163 4.77 31.25 13.20
N SER A 164 4.34 30.85 14.40
CA SER A 164 4.49 31.66 15.63
C SER A 164 5.97 31.92 15.98
N GLU A 165 6.83 30.93 15.86
CA GLU A 165 8.26 31.06 16.08
C GLU A 165 8.90 32.00 15.06
N LYS A 166 8.53 31.90 13.80
CA LYS A 166 9.04 32.76 12.72
C LYS A 166 8.59 34.22 12.89
N GLU A 167 7.34 34.46 13.23
CA GLU A 167 6.83 35.80 13.51
C GLU A 167 7.56 36.44 14.71
N ASN A 168 7.86 35.68 15.76
CA ASN A 168 8.62 36.13 16.89
C ASN A 168 10.09 36.48 16.53
N GLU A 169 10.72 35.66 15.66
CA GLU A 169 12.08 35.96 15.17
C GLU A 169 12.13 37.24 14.33
N GLU A 170 11.16 37.45 13.44
CA GLU A 170 11.07 38.68 12.63
C GLU A 170 10.85 39.90 13.52
N TYR A 171 9.96 39.79 14.50
CA TYR A 171 9.71 40.87 15.47
C TYR A 171 10.95 41.22 16.29
N LEU A 172 11.72 40.24 16.74
CA LEU A 172 12.97 40.46 17.48
C LEU A 172 14.05 41.15 16.62
N LYS A 173 14.14 40.79 15.34
CA LYS A 173 15.06 41.48 14.39
C LYS A 173 14.67 42.94 14.19
N GLU A 174 13.39 43.24 13.99
CA GLU A 174 12.92 44.62 13.86
C GLU A 174 13.18 45.46 15.10
N LEU A 175 13.07 44.87 16.30
CA LEU A 175 13.42 45.58 17.55
C LEU A 175 14.91 45.88 17.66
N GLN A 176 15.78 44.96 17.22
CA GLN A 176 17.24 45.17 17.23
C GLN A 176 17.69 46.25 16.24
N GLU A 177 17.02 46.37 15.09
CA GLU A 177 17.33 47.42 14.10
C GLU A 177 16.88 48.84 14.52
N LYS A 178 15.96 48.94 15.50
CA LYS A 178 15.43 50.19 16.02
C LYS A 178 16.19 50.73 17.27
N LEU A 179 17.13 49.95 17.82
CA LEU A 179 17.98 50.29 18.93
C LEU A 179 19.37 50.79 18.47
#